data_63eb53fb1dae9252939b5de547dd6975
#
_entry.id   63eb53fb1dae9252939b5de547dd6975
#
_cell.length_a   1.000
_cell.length_b   1.000
_cell.length_c   1.000
_cell.angle_alpha   90.00
_cell.angle_beta   90.00
_cell.angle_gamma   90.00
#
_symmetry.space_group_name_H-M   'P 1'
#
loop_
_entity.id
_entity.type
_entity.pdbx_description
1 polymer ?
#
loop_
_entity_poly.entity_id
_entity_poly.type
_entity_poly.pdbx_seq_one_letter_code
_entity_poly.pdbx_strand_id
1 'polypeptide(L)'
;EAKGGSVLQRPTQTAAFWRDQFEVNADDVEFLYQFLLDAQKPQKLSEVALSLIDEYLRRENARIEQELTKGAVYAPKQRYQVGQTLVFPGLEFAVGAVTGVRPGQNPEHGEFEVIQVQFEGKGKPREFAAGLQTSHRLNQINSESLVHDVSLLSAEEIYKLYQSEVDEAMLYA
;
A
#
# COMPACT_ATOMS: atom_id res chain seq x y z
N GLU A 1 -3.34 -23.63 0.62
CA GLU A 1 -2.14 -22.80 0.94
C GLU A 1 -2.54 -21.34 0.82
N ALA A 2 -2.73 -20.69 1.95
CA ALA A 2 -3.02 -19.27 1.98
C ALA A 2 -1.75 -18.52 1.54
N LYS A 3 -1.73 -18.03 0.30
CA LYS A 3 -0.78 -17.02 -0.14
C LYS A 3 -0.91 -15.84 0.80
N GLY A 4 0.17 -15.54 1.50
CA GLY A 4 0.23 -14.44 2.43
C GLY A 4 -0.20 -13.14 1.77
N GLY A 5 -1.40 -12.69 2.09
CA GLY A 5 -1.91 -11.41 1.63
C GLY A 5 -0.93 -10.30 2.03
N SER A 6 -0.58 -9.44 1.12
CA SER A 6 0.12 -8.20 1.40
C SER A 6 -0.64 -7.45 2.49
N VAL A 7 0.08 -6.94 3.48
CA VAL A 7 -0.50 -6.10 4.54
C VAL A 7 -1.10 -4.81 3.95
N LEU A 8 -0.74 -4.50 2.72
CA LEU A 8 -1.13 -3.33 1.96
C LEU A 8 -1.95 -3.75 0.74
N GLN A 9 -3.10 -3.14 0.55
CA GLN A 9 -3.85 -3.30 -0.70
C GLN A 9 -3.21 -2.46 -1.80
N ARG A 10 -2.64 -3.15 -2.78
CA ARG A 10 -2.10 -2.57 -4.01
C ARG A 10 -2.92 -3.05 -5.20
N PRO A 11 -3.88 -2.27 -5.69
CA PRO A 11 -4.70 -2.63 -6.84
C PRO A 11 -3.87 -3.04 -8.05
N THR A 12 -2.77 -2.33 -8.35
CA THR A 12 -1.89 -2.63 -9.48
C THR A 12 -1.24 -4.01 -9.43
N GLN A 13 -1.24 -4.67 -8.27
CA GLN A 13 -0.71 -6.03 -8.07
C GLN A 13 -1.79 -7.11 -8.19
N THR A 14 -3.02 -6.75 -8.56
CA THR A 14 -4.16 -7.68 -8.63
C THR A 14 -4.67 -7.85 -10.04
N ALA A 15 -5.09 -9.10 -10.37
CA ALA A 15 -5.72 -9.38 -11.65
C ALA A 15 -7.07 -8.66 -11.83
N ALA A 16 -7.82 -8.51 -10.74
CA ALA A 16 -9.12 -7.84 -10.76
C ALA A 16 -9.01 -6.38 -11.23
N PHE A 17 -7.95 -5.69 -10.85
CA PHE A 17 -7.73 -4.33 -11.31
C PHE A 17 -7.53 -4.26 -12.83
N TRP A 18 -6.59 -5.03 -13.37
CA TRP A 18 -6.24 -4.95 -14.79
C TRP A 18 -7.32 -5.52 -15.72
N ARG A 19 -8.10 -6.50 -15.27
CA ARG A 19 -9.13 -7.15 -16.08
C ARG A 19 -10.50 -6.49 -16.01
N ASP A 20 -10.86 -5.99 -14.82
CA ASP A 20 -12.24 -5.58 -14.55
C ASP A 20 -12.39 -4.08 -14.27
N GLN A 21 -11.31 -3.38 -13.89
CA GLN A 21 -11.37 -2.00 -13.43
C GLN A 21 -10.50 -1.03 -14.24
N PHE A 22 -9.51 -1.54 -14.96
CA PHE A 22 -8.58 -0.70 -15.71
C PHE A 22 -9.25 -0.10 -16.94
N GLU A 23 -9.33 1.21 -16.96
CA GLU A 23 -9.78 2.01 -18.10
C GLU A 23 -8.85 3.22 -18.24
N VAL A 24 -8.53 3.59 -19.48
CA VAL A 24 -7.73 4.79 -19.75
C VAL A 24 -8.63 6.00 -19.55
N ASN A 25 -8.27 6.84 -18.60
CA ASN A 25 -9.01 8.05 -18.24
C ASN A 25 -8.33 9.32 -18.80
N ALA A 26 -8.94 10.49 -18.56
CA ALA A 26 -8.44 11.76 -19.08
C ALA A 26 -7.02 12.11 -18.58
N ASP A 27 -6.71 11.79 -17.31
CA ASP A 27 -5.38 12.03 -16.74
C ASP A 27 -4.32 11.12 -17.38
N ASP A 28 -4.70 9.91 -17.75
CA ASP A 28 -3.84 8.98 -18.45
C ASP A 28 -3.56 9.45 -19.87
N VAL A 29 -4.58 9.96 -20.58
CA VAL A 29 -4.42 10.55 -21.92
C VAL A 29 -3.47 11.73 -21.86
N GLU A 30 -3.61 12.62 -20.89
CA GLU A 30 -2.70 13.76 -20.70
C GLU A 30 -1.25 13.30 -20.45
N PHE A 31 -1.08 12.30 -19.57
CA PHE A 31 0.23 11.71 -19.31
C PHE A 31 0.85 11.11 -20.57
N LEU A 32 0.09 10.32 -21.33
CA LEU A 32 0.57 9.71 -22.57
C LEU A 32 0.90 10.74 -23.64
N TYR A 33 0.11 11.81 -23.71
CA TYR A 33 0.38 12.91 -24.64
C TYR A 33 1.72 13.59 -24.31
N GLN A 34 1.99 13.90 -23.04
CA GLN A 34 3.27 14.46 -22.62
C GLN A 34 4.43 13.49 -22.88
N PHE A 35 4.24 12.21 -22.57
CA PHE A 35 5.23 11.16 -22.83
C PHE A 35 5.63 11.10 -24.32
N LEU A 36 4.65 11.15 -25.22
CA LEU A 36 4.89 11.11 -26.66
C LEU A 36 5.56 12.40 -27.18
N LEU A 37 5.20 13.56 -26.63
CA LEU A 37 5.85 14.83 -26.97
C LEU A 37 7.33 14.82 -26.54
N ASP A 38 7.63 14.34 -25.34
CA ASP A 38 9.00 14.30 -24.81
C ASP A 38 9.87 13.31 -25.58
N ALA A 39 9.29 12.21 -26.04
CA ALA A 39 9.99 11.20 -26.81
C ALA A 39 10.46 11.71 -28.19
N GLN A 40 9.76 12.67 -28.80
CA GLN A 40 10.06 13.29 -30.10
C GLN A 40 10.27 12.29 -31.26
N LYS A 41 9.76 11.08 -31.13
CA LYS A 41 9.84 9.98 -32.11
C LYS A 41 8.65 9.05 -31.95
N PRO A 42 8.28 8.32 -33.00
CA PRO A 42 7.27 7.26 -32.89
C PRO A 42 7.65 6.25 -31.82
N GLN A 43 6.70 5.90 -30.97
CA GLN A 43 6.83 4.88 -29.92
C GLN A 43 6.01 3.64 -30.29
N LYS A 44 6.49 2.47 -29.89
CA LYS A 44 5.71 1.24 -30.02
C LYS A 44 4.60 1.21 -28.97
N LEU A 45 3.49 0.56 -29.29
CA LEU A 45 2.39 0.40 -28.32
C LEU A 45 2.88 -0.19 -27.00
N SER A 46 3.78 -1.18 -27.05
CA SER A 46 4.39 -1.79 -25.85
C SER A 46 5.17 -0.79 -24.99
N GLU A 47 5.89 0.14 -25.59
CA GLU A 47 6.64 1.18 -24.87
C GLU A 47 5.70 2.19 -24.20
N VAL A 48 4.64 2.56 -24.88
CA VAL A 48 3.59 3.45 -24.35
C VAL A 48 2.82 2.74 -23.22
N ALA A 49 2.48 1.48 -23.40
CA ALA A 49 1.80 0.66 -22.39
C ALA A 49 2.65 0.51 -21.10
N LEU A 50 3.93 0.18 -21.26
CA LEU A 50 4.87 0.10 -20.12
C LEU A 50 4.97 1.44 -19.37
N SER A 51 5.06 2.56 -20.10
CA SER A 51 5.10 3.88 -19.49
C SER A 51 3.85 4.19 -18.68
N LEU A 52 2.67 3.81 -19.18
CA LEU A 52 1.41 3.97 -18.45
C LEU A 52 1.35 3.10 -17.19
N ILE A 53 1.76 1.85 -17.27
CA ILE A 53 1.82 0.95 -16.11
C ILE A 53 2.78 1.49 -15.05
N ASP A 54 3.97 1.94 -15.44
CA ASP A 54 4.92 2.59 -14.52
C ASP A 54 4.31 3.82 -13.83
N GLU A 55 3.54 4.62 -14.55
CA GLU A 55 2.85 5.77 -13.97
C GLU A 55 1.78 5.34 -12.95
N TYR A 56 1.04 4.27 -13.20
CA TYR A 56 0.12 3.71 -12.22
C TYR A 56 0.82 3.22 -10.96
N LEU A 57 1.96 2.53 -11.09
CA LEU A 57 2.79 2.11 -9.96
C LEU A 57 3.32 3.31 -9.17
N ARG A 58 3.78 4.34 -9.87
CA ARG A 58 4.27 5.59 -9.25
C ARG A 58 3.17 6.32 -8.47
N ARG A 59 1.97 6.45 -9.06
CA ARG A 59 0.81 7.08 -8.41
C ARG A 59 0.37 6.29 -7.18
N GLU A 60 0.36 4.98 -7.26
CA GLU A 60 0.02 4.10 -6.12
C GLU A 60 1.03 4.26 -4.98
N ASN A 61 2.34 4.24 -5.28
CA ASN A 61 3.39 4.47 -4.29
C ASN A 61 3.29 5.85 -3.64
N ALA A 62 3.07 6.91 -4.43
CA ALA A 62 2.91 8.27 -3.92
C ALA A 62 1.71 8.39 -2.98
N ARG A 63 0.59 7.74 -3.29
CA ARG A 63 -0.59 7.68 -2.41
C ARG A 63 -0.27 6.97 -1.10
N ILE A 64 0.42 5.84 -1.15
CA ILE A 64 0.83 5.08 0.04
C ILE A 64 1.78 5.92 0.91
N GLU A 65 2.79 6.55 0.33
CA GLU A 65 3.69 7.45 1.05
C GLU A 65 2.93 8.58 1.75
N GLN A 66 1.98 9.19 1.06
CA GLN A 66 1.15 10.26 1.63
C GLN A 66 0.32 9.74 2.81
N GLU A 67 -0.29 8.56 2.70
CA GLU A 67 -1.04 7.95 3.80
C GLU A 67 -0.14 7.64 5.01
N LEU A 68 1.10 7.19 4.78
CA LEU A 68 2.05 6.89 5.84
C LEU A 68 2.56 8.14 6.59
N THR A 69 2.44 9.33 6.02
CA THR A 69 2.83 10.60 6.70
C THR A 69 1.81 11.06 7.74
N LYS A 70 0.62 10.49 7.80
CA LYS A 70 -0.46 10.89 8.72
C LYS A 70 -0.19 10.56 10.19
N GLY A 71 0.79 9.71 10.47
CA GLY A 71 1.18 9.33 11.82
C GLY A 71 2.33 8.34 11.83
N ALA A 72 2.73 7.88 13.02
CA ALA A 72 3.72 6.81 13.14
C ALA A 72 3.12 5.49 12.68
N VAL A 73 3.87 4.73 11.88
CA VAL A 73 3.41 3.41 11.40
C VAL A 73 3.38 2.43 12.57
N TYR A 74 2.21 1.81 12.79
CA TYR A 74 2.05 0.83 13.86
C TYR A 74 2.91 -0.42 13.61
N ALA A 75 3.69 -0.81 14.62
CA ALA A 75 4.40 -2.08 14.69
C ALA A 75 4.30 -2.65 16.10
N PRO A 76 3.95 -3.93 16.28
CA PRO A 76 3.75 -4.53 17.62
C PRO A 76 4.96 -4.46 18.55
N LYS A 77 6.18 -4.43 18.00
CA LYS A 77 7.43 -4.33 18.78
C LYS A 77 7.69 -2.95 19.36
N GLN A 78 7.08 -1.91 18.80
CA GLN A 78 7.26 -0.54 19.26
C GLN A 78 6.41 -0.26 20.49
N ARG A 79 6.88 0.68 21.31
CA ARG A 79 6.13 1.21 22.44
C ARG A 79 5.53 2.56 22.07
N TYR A 80 4.36 2.83 22.60
CA TYR A 80 3.60 4.04 22.30
C TYR A 80 3.13 4.74 23.57
N GLN A 81 2.83 6.02 23.44
CA GLN A 81 2.34 6.86 24.54
C GLN A 81 0.93 7.37 24.22
N VAL A 82 0.16 7.64 25.26
CA VAL A 82 -1.15 8.28 25.15
C VAL A 82 -1.01 9.63 24.43
N GLY A 83 -1.90 9.88 23.47
CA GLY A 83 -1.91 11.06 22.61
C GLY A 83 -1.13 10.91 21.30
N GLN A 84 -0.38 9.84 21.12
CA GLN A 84 0.35 9.57 19.88
C GLN A 84 -0.61 9.13 18.77
N THR A 85 -0.41 9.65 17.57
CA THR A 85 -1.18 9.27 16.37
C THR A 85 -0.47 8.14 15.61
N LEU A 86 -1.20 7.09 15.31
CA LEU A 86 -0.71 5.91 14.60
C LEU A 86 -1.45 5.69 13.28
N VAL A 87 -0.72 5.18 12.29
CA VAL A 87 -1.26 4.70 11.00
C VAL A 87 -1.16 3.18 10.98
N PHE A 88 -2.25 2.53 10.61
CA PHE A 88 -2.36 1.07 10.52
C PHE A 88 -2.47 0.62 9.06
N PRO A 89 -1.36 0.31 8.37
CA PRO A 89 -1.40 -0.11 6.96
C PRO A 89 -2.27 -1.35 6.71
N GLY A 90 -2.29 -2.29 7.66
CA GLY A 90 -3.12 -3.49 7.59
C GLY A 90 -4.63 -3.25 7.77
N LEU A 91 -5.04 -2.05 8.14
CA LEU A 91 -6.42 -1.60 8.28
C LEU A 91 -6.73 -0.45 7.30
N GLU A 92 -6.32 -0.60 6.06
CA GLU A 92 -6.55 0.38 4.98
C GLU A 92 -6.05 1.80 5.32
N PHE A 93 -4.88 1.88 5.96
CA PHE A 93 -4.30 3.14 6.45
C PHE A 93 -5.16 3.90 7.47
N ALA A 94 -5.96 3.18 8.25
CA ALA A 94 -6.72 3.80 9.31
C ALA A 94 -5.80 4.57 10.27
N VAL A 95 -6.21 5.77 10.61
CA VAL A 95 -5.49 6.66 11.56
C VAL A 95 -6.21 6.64 12.88
N GLY A 96 -5.46 6.46 13.96
CA GLY A 96 -6.00 6.45 15.30
C GLY A 96 -5.07 7.07 16.32
N ALA A 97 -5.63 7.58 17.39
CA ALA A 97 -4.90 8.13 18.52
C ALA A 97 -4.85 7.13 19.69
N VAL A 98 -3.69 6.99 20.29
CA VAL A 98 -3.53 6.18 21.51
C VAL A 98 -4.21 6.89 22.67
N THR A 99 -5.22 6.23 23.27
CA THR A 99 -6.02 6.76 24.37
C THR A 99 -5.68 6.13 25.72
N GLY A 100 -5.02 4.96 25.71
CA GLY A 100 -4.60 4.27 26.91
C GLY A 100 -3.47 3.28 26.64
N VAL A 101 -2.70 3.01 27.68
CA VAL A 101 -1.64 1.98 27.69
C VAL A 101 -1.75 1.19 28.97
N ARG A 102 -1.73 -0.13 28.88
CA ARG A 102 -1.76 -1.03 30.04
C ARG A 102 -0.80 -2.22 29.85
N PRO A 103 -0.34 -2.87 30.91
CA PRO A 103 0.43 -4.11 30.80
C PRO A 103 -0.38 -5.21 30.11
N GLY A 104 0.29 -6.00 29.25
CA GLY A 104 -0.27 -7.21 28.68
C GLY A 104 -0.26 -8.38 29.66
N GLN A 105 -1.15 -9.34 29.47
CA GLN A 105 -1.36 -10.49 30.39
C GLN A 105 -1.20 -11.85 29.71
N ASN A 106 -0.39 -11.96 28.67
CA ASN A 106 -0.16 -13.25 28.04
C ASN A 106 1.26 -13.77 28.35
N PRO A 107 1.39 -14.81 29.20
CA PRO A 107 2.70 -15.34 29.59
C PRO A 107 3.53 -15.92 28.44
N GLU A 108 2.90 -16.32 27.34
CA GLU A 108 3.61 -16.89 26.18
C GLU A 108 4.42 -15.85 25.40
N HIS A 109 4.11 -14.57 25.58
CA HIS A 109 4.76 -13.47 24.84
C HIS A 109 5.67 -12.59 25.72
N GLY A 110 5.91 -12.98 26.98
CA GLY A 110 6.73 -12.21 27.91
C GLY A 110 6.10 -10.87 28.31
N GLU A 111 6.94 -9.90 28.64
CA GLU A 111 6.49 -8.56 28.98
C GLU A 111 6.14 -7.75 27.73
N PHE A 112 4.90 -7.34 27.60
CA PHE A 112 4.41 -6.46 26.55
C PHE A 112 3.34 -5.51 27.08
N GLU A 113 2.96 -4.55 26.28
CA GLU A 113 1.90 -3.59 26.61
C GLU A 113 0.72 -3.78 25.66
N VAL A 114 -0.44 -3.32 26.09
CA VAL A 114 -1.63 -3.20 25.26
C VAL A 114 -2.00 -1.73 25.17
N ILE A 115 -2.08 -1.23 23.97
CA ILE A 115 -2.53 0.13 23.68
C ILE A 115 -4.00 0.12 23.27
N GLN A 116 -4.75 1.11 23.77
CA GLN A 116 -6.08 1.41 23.28
C GLN A 116 -5.97 2.50 22.21
N VAL A 117 -6.57 2.29 21.06
CA VAL A 117 -6.54 3.22 19.93
C VAL A 117 -7.95 3.61 19.55
N GLN A 118 -8.22 4.90 19.55
CA GLN A 118 -9.45 5.49 19.04
C GLN A 118 -9.24 5.90 17.58
N PHE A 119 -9.94 5.24 16.67
CA PHE A 119 -9.95 5.61 15.26
C PHE A 119 -10.89 6.80 15.00
N GLU A 120 -10.64 7.51 13.90
CA GLU A 120 -11.54 8.57 13.43
C GLU A 120 -12.92 7.98 13.12
N GLY A 121 -13.96 8.60 13.70
CA GLY A 121 -15.34 8.14 13.59
C GLY A 121 -15.96 7.73 14.93
N LYS A 122 -17.20 7.25 14.90
CA LYS A 122 -17.98 6.90 16.09
C LYS A 122 -17.84 5.40 16.45
N GLY A 123 -16.63 4.89 16.50
CA GLY A 123 -16.36 3.50 16.89
C GLY A 123 -15.88 3.37 18.34
N LYS A 124 -15.97 2.16 18.91
CA LYS A 124 -15.33 1.85 20.18
C LYS A 124 -13.81 1.80 20.00
N PRO A 125 -13.00 2.20 21.01
CA PRO A 125 -11.57 2.00 20.98
C PRO A 125 -11.22 0.53 20.75
N ARG A 126 -10.16 0.26 20.00
CA ARG A 126 -9.63 -1.08 19.76
C ARG A 126 -8.30 -1.24 20.48
N GLU A 127 -8.00 -2.47 20.87
CA GLU A 127 -6.76 -2.79 21.56
C GLU A 127 -5.76 -3.46 20.62
N PHE A 128 -4.49 -3.09 20.77
CA PHE A 128 -3.36 -3.61 20.01
C PHE A 128 -2.17 -3.88 20.93
N ALA A 129 -1.35 -4.88 20.58
CA ALA A 129 -0.12 -5.16 21.30
C ALA A 129 0.96 -4.11 21.02
N ALA A 130 1.76 -3.78 22.01
CA ALA A 130 2.91 -2.88 21.91
C ALA A 130 4.09 -3.44 22.74
N GLY A 131 5.32 -3.11 22.34
CA GLY A 131 6.51 -3.62 23.01
C GLY A 131 6.70 -5.14 22.90
N LEU A 132 6.04 -5.81 21.95
CA LEU A 132 6.06 -7.24 21.74
C LEU A 132 7.38 -7.68 21.11
N GLN A 133 8.22 -8.38 21.86
CA GLN A 133 9.57 -8.79 21.41
C GLN A 133 9.56 -10.11 20.62
N THR A 134 8.46 -10.83 20.60
CA THR A 134 8.33 -12.07 19.83
C THR A 134 8.31 -11.79 18.33
N SER A 135 8.75 -12.78 17.55
CA SER A 135 8.70 -12.69 16.09
C SER A 135 7.25 -12.56 15.62
N HIS A 136 6.92 -11.41 15.09
CA HIS A 136 5.60 -11.13 14.52
C HIS A 136 5.77 -10.54 13.12
N ARG A 137 4.91 -10.97 12.20
CA ARG A 137 4.97 -10.53 10.80
C ARG A 137 4.95 -9.01 10.64
N LEU A 138 4.14 -8.32 11.43
CA LEU A 138 4.06 -6.85 11.41
C LEU A 138 5.31 -6.16 11.95
N ASN A 139 6.17 -6.87 12.71
CA ASN A 139 7.43 -6.31 13.20
C ASN A 139 8.52 -6.21 12.13
N GLN A 140 8.33 -6.86 10.99
CA GLN A 140 9.25 -6.83 9.84
C GLN A 140 8.89 -5.72 8.84
N ILE A 141 7.78 -5.05 9.06
CA ILE A 141 7.27 -4.02 8.17
C ILE A 141 7.76 -2.66 8.66
N ASN A 142 8.57 -2.00 7.85
CA ASN A 142 8.92 -0.59 8.01
C ASN A 142 8.29 0.22 6.87
N SER A 143 8.26 1.54 6.99
CA SER A 143 7.70 2.43 5.97
C SER A 143 8.40 2.30 4.61
N GLU A 144 9.72 2.08 4.61
CA GLU A 144 10.49 1.90 3.38
C GLU A 144 10.14 0.57 2.70
N SER A 145 10.00 -0.53 3.47
CA SER A 145 9.63 -1.82 2.89
C SER A 145 8.20 -1.86 2.35
N LEU A 146 7.32 -0.98 2.83
CA LEU A 146 5.96 -0.86 2.29
C LEU A 146 5.91 -0.22 0.91
N VAL A 147 6.84 0.68 0.61
CA VAL A 147 6.91 1.39 -0.66
C VAL A 147 7.78 0.63 -1.67
N HIS A 148 8.90 0.08 -1.24
CA HIS A 148 9.93 -0.55 -2.08
C HIS A 148 10.03 -2.06 -1.87
N ASP A 149 8.90 -2.76 -1.80
CA ASP A 149 8.88 -4.22 -1.67
C ASP A 149 9.34 -4.87 -3.00
N VAL A 150 10.48 -5.54 -2.97
CA VAL A 150 11.06 -6.23 -4.13
C VAL A 150 10.23 -7.46 -4.58
N SER A 151 9.25 -7.89 -3.80
CA SER A 151 8.32 -8.96 -4.17
C SER A 151 7.17 -8.49 -5.07
N LEU A 152 7.04 -7.17 -5.29
CA LEU A 152 6.00 -6.60 -6.15
C LEU A 152 6.32 -6.85 -7.63
N LEU A 153 5.27 -7.02 -8.42
CA LEU A 153 5.40 -7.12 -9.87
C LEU A 153 5.89 -5.80 -10.46
N SER A 154 6.89 -5.88 -11.32
CA SER A 154 7.34 -4.74 -12.13
C SER A 154 6.34 -4.40 -13.24
N ALA A 155 6.51 -3.24 -13.88
CA ALA A 155 5.70 -2.86 -15.03
C ALA A 155 5.78 -3.87 -16.16
N GLU A 156 6.97 -4.41 -16.43
CA GLU A 156 7.20 -5.44 -17.45
C GLU A 156 6.48 -6.74 -17.13
N GLU A 157 6.51 -7.16 -15.88
CA GLU A 157 5.80 -8.38 -15.42
C GLU A 157 4.28 -8.19 -15.50
N ILE A 158 3.76 -7.04 -15.10
CA ILE A 158 2.34 -6.68 -15.21
C ILE A 158 1.92 -6.65 -16.68
N TYR A 159 2.68 -5.98 -17.55
CA TYR A 159 2.37 -5.94 -18.97
C TYR A 159 2.37 -7.31 -19.60
N LYS A 160 3.33 -8.16 -19.25
CA LYS A 160 3.38 -9.55 -19.72
C LYS A 160 2.16 -10.37 -19.33
N LEU A 161 1.61 -10.14 -18.14
CA LEU A 161 0.43 -10.86 -17.63
C LEU A 161 -0.89 -10.32 -18.20
N TYR A 162 -0.98 -9.02 -18.45
CA TYR A 162 -2.23 -8.32 -18.80
C TYR A 162 -2.13 -7.52 -20.10
N GLN A 163 -1.27 -7.96 -21.02
CA GLN A 163 -1.00 -7.26 -22.27
C GLN A 163 -2.28 -7.01 -23.07
N SER A 164 -3.13 -8.02 -23.23
CA SER A 164 -4.35 -7.91 -24.03
C SER A 164 -5.28 -6.84 -23.47
N GLU A 165 -5.48 -6.83 -22.17
CA GLU A 165 -6.38 -5.90 -21.48
C GLU A 165 -5.86 -4.46 -21.55
N VAL A 166 -4.55 -4.28 -21.36
CA VAL A 166 -3.91 -2.95 -21.42
C VAL A 166 -3.90 -2.41 -22.84
N ASP A 167 -3.50 -3.23 -23.82
CA ASP A 167 -3.46 -2.82 -25.23
C ASP A 167 -4.86 -2.49 -25.76
N GLU A 168 -5.87 -3.28 -25.40
CA GLU A 168 -7.26 -3.02 -25.77
C GLU A 168 -7.76 -1.72 -25.18
N ALA A 169 -7.55 -1.47 -23.89
CA ALA A 169 -7.95 -0.22 -23.23
C ALA A 169 -7.29 1.01 -23.86
N MET A 170 -6.03 0.90 -24.28
CA MET A 170 -5.30 2.00 -24.92
C MET A 170 -5.74 2.27 -26.38
N LEU A 171 -6.16 1.24 -27.09
CA LEU A 171 -6.61 1.38 -28.49
C LEU A 171 -8.00 2.01 -28.62
N TYR A 172 -8.82 1.90 -27.57
CA TYR A 172 -10.18 2.45 -27.52
C TYR A 172 -10.32 3.74 -26.71
N ALA A 173 -9.21 4.26 -26.18
CA ALA A 173 -9.16 5.55 -25.50
C ALA A 173 -8.96 6.68 -26.51
#